data_2214e6e6b7aa88bdf266ea7b68b87bd0
#
_entry.id   2214e6e6b7aa88bdf266ea7b68b87bd0
#
_cell.length_a   1.000
_cell.length_b   1.000
_cell.length_c   1.000
_cell.angle_alpha   90.00
_cell.angle_beta   90.00
_cell.angle_gamma   90.00
#
_symmetry.space_group_name_H-M   'P 1'
#
loop_
_entity.id
_entity.type
_entity.pdbx_description
1 polymer ?
#
loop_
_entity_poly.entity_id
_entity_poly.type
_entity_poly.pdbx_seq_one_letter_code
_entity_poly.pdbx_strand_id
1 'polypeptide(L)'
;MTAKESTLSAVTPRHLLDLSVTRRATLKGSVAVGVGALVAGRIGPAAAQDATPAAAVSPELVIVSTEYAFEMPATAESGYTRLTLDNQGGEDHHAMFFRLNDDTTEDQFMAGLMAGDLTALLDLGASYGGPMASGGSQASVTAFLDAGTYAVVCLIPDEQGVPHVAHGMLAMLQVSEGASTASDPVADGTITLVEMAFDGLPTEVPAGTYTWQVTNGGTQLHEMALLQLVPGVPADAVIAGITAGPEAAASPAAVPAASPEASGPPPFVSLAGAAPMSPGATNYVELNAQPGEYVVVCFVPDTETGMPHAMMGMVASFTVA
;
A
#
# COMPACT_ATOMS: atom_id res chain seq x y z
N MET A 1 11.64 -40.50 46.44
CA MET A 1 12.60 -41.27 45.62
C MET A 1 12.55 -40.70 44.26
N THR A 2 13.46 -40.04 44.05
CA THR A 2 14.65 -39.66 43.27
C THR A 2 14.32 -38.74 42.11
N ALA A 3 14.71 -37.48 42.33
CA ALA A 3 14.88 -36.45 41.30
C ALA A 3 15.96 -36.88 40.31
N LYS A 4 15.78 -36.52 39.02
CA LYS A 4 16.84 -36.59 38.03
C LYS A 4 17.00 -35.18 37.42
N GLU A 5 17.99 -34.49 37.91
CA GLU A 5 18.55 -33.29 37.34
C GLU A 5 19.13 -33.61 35.95
N SER A 6 18.82 -32.79 34.95
CA SER A 6 19.48 -32.80 33.65
C SER A 6 20.14 -31.44 33.43
N THR A 7 21.44 -31.47 33.41
CA THR A 7 22.39 -30.37 33.24
C THR A 7 22.28 -29.75 31.86
N LEU A 8 22.05 -28.41 31.83
CA LEU A 8 22.23 -27.57 30.64
C LEU A 8 23.73 -27.33 30.41
N SER A 9 24.20 -27.75 29.25
CA SER A 9 25.55 -27.47 28.75
C SER A 9 25.54 -26.13 28.03
N ALA A 10 26.32 -25.19 28.50
CA ALA A 10 26.54 -23.88 27.89
C ALA A 10 27.38 -24.03 26.60
N VAL A 11 26.88 -23.51 25.47
CA VAL A 11 27.63 -23.37 24.22
C VAL A 11 28.12 -21.92 24.12
N THR A 12 29.42 -21.76 24.11
CA THR A 12 30.14 -20.48 23.96
C THR A 12 30.19 -20.09 22.49
N PRO A 13 29.89 -18.84 22.10
CA PRO A 13 30.08 -18.39 20.72
C PRO A 13 31.56 -18.05 20.44
N ARG A 14 32.08 -18.60 19.35
CA ARG A 14 33.42 -18.31 18.82
C ARG A 14 33.38 -17.34 17.65
N HIS A 15 34.21 -16.28 17.80
CA HIS A 15 34.93 -15.50 16.79
C HIS A 15 34.18 -14.75 15.69
N LEU A 16 34.02 -13.45 15.94
CA LEU A 16 33.97 -12.38 14.96
C LEU A 16 35.34 -12.24 14.26
N LEU A 17 35.34 -12.36 12.95
CA LEU A 17 36.47 -11.96 12.10
C LEU A 17 36.36 -10.50 11.73
N ASP A 18 37.30 -9.71 12.26
CA ASP A 18 37.55 -8.30 11.94
C ASP A 18 38.18 -8.20 10.54
N LEU A 19 37.52 -7.56 9.60
CA LEU A 19 38.08 -7.22 8.29
C LEU A 19 38.17 -5.70 8.14
N SER A 20 39.24 -5.12 8.68
CA SER A 20 39.63 -3.75 8.42
C SER A 20 40.30 -3.64 7.02
N VAL A 21 39.63 -2.98 6.07
CA VAL A 21 40.20 -2.63 4.77
C VAL A 21 40.68 -1.18 4.78
N THR A 22 41.99 -0.99 4.96
CA THR A 22 42.67 0.28 4.76
C THR A 22 43.01 0.47 3.27
N ARG A 23 42.39 1.46 2.62
CA ARG A 23 42.83 1.95 1.31
C ARG A 23 43.52 3.30 1.47
N ARG A 24 44.84 3.31 1.46
CA ARG A 24 45.65 4.47 1.09
C ARG A 24 46.28 4.17 -0.28
N ALA A 25 45.82 4.86 -1.29
CA ALA A 25 46.47 4.95 -2.58
C ALA A 25 47.03 6.37 -2.75
N THR A 26 48.32 6.52 -2.65
CA THR A 26 49.06 7.74 -2.99
C THR A 26 49.37 7.71 -4.48
N LEU A 27 48.77 8.61 -5.28
CA LEU A 27 49.21 8.87 -6.65
C LEU A 27 50.28 9.96 -6.63
N LYS A 28 51.48 9.62 -7.07
CA LYS A 28 52.51 10.56 -7.47
C LYS A 28 52.33 10.85 -8.95
N GLY A 29 51.87 12.03 -9.31
CA GLY A 29 51.79 12.50 -10.70
C GLY A 29 52.95 13.36 -11.07
N SER A 30 53.55 13.07 -12.21
CA SER A 30 54.69 13.77 -12.83
C SER A 30 54.21 15.03 -13.56
N VAL A 31 54.93 16.13 -13.35
CA VAL A 31 54.76 17.40 -14.05
C VAL A 31 55.41 17.31 -15.43
N ALA A 32 54.66 17.48 -16.50
CA ALA A 32 55.16 17.76 -17.83
C ALA A 32 54.84 19.21 -18.20
N VAL A 33 55.87 20.02 -18.37
CA VAL A 33 55.79 21.41 -18.86
C VAL A 33 55.72 21.36 -20.39
N GLY A 34 54.58 21.76 -20.94
CA GLY A 34 54.35 21.99 -22.38
C GLY A 34 54.05 23.46 -22.65
N VAL A 35 54.96 24.15 -23.31
CA VAL A 35 54.78 25.50 -23.83
C VAL A 35 54.01 25.40 -25.17
N GLY A 36 52.88 26.06 -25.31
CA GLY A 36 52.15 26.06 -26.58
C GLY A 36 50.97 27.04 -26.66
N ALA A 37 51.20 28.16 -27.33
CA ALA A 37 50.29 29.00 -28.11
C ALA A 37 48.99 29.52 -27.45
N LEU A 38 48.98 30.83 -27.19
CA LEU A 38 47.81 31.67 -27.00
C LEU A 38 46.92 31.68 -28.26
N VAL A 39 45.80 31.00 -28.23
CA VAL A 39 44.66 31.24 -29.11
C VAL A 39 43.61 32.00 -28.31
N ALA A 40 43.43 33.29 -28.63
CA ALA A 40 42.38 34.12 -28.08
C ALA A 40 41.02 33.64 -28.64
N GLY A 41 40.43 32.63 -28.03
CA GLY A 41 39.06 32.23 -28.24
C GLY A 41 38.13 33.14 -27.45
N ARG A 42 37.15 33.78 -28.13
CA ARG A 42 36.09 34.55 -27.51
C ARG A 42 35.28 33.61 -26.60
N ILE A 43 35.33 33.85 -25.31
CA ILE A 43 34.42 33.24 -24.32
C ILE A 43 33.09 33.96 -24.51
N GLY A 44 32.19 33.33 -25.28
CA GLY A 44 30.77 33.70 -25.26
C GLY A 44 30.18 33.37 -23.87
N PRO A 45 29.19 34.10 -23.39
CA PRO A 45 28.52 33.76 -22.13
C PRO A 45 27.99 32.32 -22.22
N ALA A 46 28.51 31.44 -21.34
CA ALA A 46 27.89 30.14 -21.13
C ALA A 46 26.43 30.38 -20.71
N ALA A 47 25.49 29.99 -21.56
CA ALA A 47 24.09 29.93 -21.15
C ALA A 47 24.06 29.02 -19.91
N ALA A 48 23.69 29.60 -18.77
CA ALA A 48 23.34 28.81 -17.62
C ALA A 48 22.16 27.94 -18.09
N GLN A 49 22.39 26.63 -18.20
CA GLN A 49 21.28 25.70 -18.29
C GLN A 49 20.55 25.83 -16.96
N ASP A 50 19.33 26.38 -17.02
CA ASP A 50 18.41 26.30 -15.89
C ASP A 50 18.27 24.82 -15.54
N ALA A 51 18.96 24.40 -14.47
CA ALA A 51 18.75 23.10 -13.90
C ALA A 51 17.27 23.06 -13.47
N THR A 52 16.46 22.27 -14.16
CA THR A 52 15.10 21.98 -13.70
C THR A 52 15.24 21.52 -12.25
N PRO A 53 14.57 22.18 -11.29
CA PRO A 53 14.63 21.76 -9.90
C PRO A 53 14.25 20.26 -9.84
N ALA A 54 15.06 19.46 -9.21
CA ALA A 54 14.67 18.08 -8.92
C ALA A 54 13.33 18.13 -8.18
N ALA A 55 12.34 17.37 -8.64
CA ALA A 55 11.05 17.30 -7.96
C ALA A 55 11.31 16.97 -6.49
N ALA A 56 10.71 17.74 -5.59
CA ALA A 56 10.85 17.49 -4.16
C ALA A 56 10.26 16.11 -3.86
N VAL A 57 11.07 15.25 -3.23
CA VAL A 57 10.61 13.91 -2.82
C VAL A 57 9.58 14.10 -1.71
N SER A 58 8.43 13.43 -1.82
CA SER A 58 7.43 13.42 -0.75
C SER A 58 8.02 12.86 0.54
N PRO A 59 7.74 13.48 1.70
CA PRO A 59 8.10 12.88 2.98
C PRO A 59 7.49 11.48 3.10
N GLU A 60 8.17 10.59 3.84
CA GLU A 60 7.69 9.22 4.03
C GLU A 60 7.20 9.03 5.47
N LEU A 61 6.05 8.36 5.60
CA LEU A 61 5.49 7.89 6.86
C LEU A 61 5.43 6.37 6.79
N VAL A 62 6.24 5.70 7.61
CA VAL A 62 6.28 4.25 7.71
C VAL A 62 5.32 3.78 8.79
N ILE A 63 4.46 2.84 8.45
CA ILE A 63 3.51 2.15 9.31
C ILE A 63 3.98 0.70 9.40
N VAL A 64 4.44 0.26 10.57
CA VAL A 64 4.71 -1.15 10.83
C VAL A 64 3.43 -1.77 11.35
N SER A 65 2.96 -2.87 10.72
CA SER A 65 1.82 -3.65 11.19
C SER A 65 2.25 -5.03 11.68
N THR A 66 1.60 -5.46 12.72
CA THR A 66 1.59 -6.85 13.21
C THR A 66 0.13 -7.23 13.42
N GLU A 67 -0.16 -8.48 13.85
CA GLU A 67 -1.54 -8.84 14.11
C GLU A 67 -2.14 -7.91 15.17
N TYR A 68 -3.07 -7.14 14.66
CA TYR A 68 -4.00 -6.16 15.23
C TYR A 68 -3.35 -4.94 15.86
N ALA A 69 -2.14 -4.56 15.42
CA ALA A 69 -1.48 -3.34 15.90
C ALA A 69 -0.77 -2.58 14.76
N PHE A 70 -0.78 -1.25 14.88
CA PHE A 70 0.06 -0.34 14.10
C PHE A 70 1.08 0.34 15.00
N GLU A 71 2.35 0.33 14.57
CA GLU A 71 3.41 1.18 15.11
C GLU A 71 3.78 2.21 14.05
N MET A 72 3.50 3.49 14.33
CA MET A 72 3.71 4.60 13.40
C MET A 72 3.92 5.92 14.14
N PRO A 73 4.48 6.96 13.47
CA PRO A 73 4.52 8.31 14.04
C PRO A 73 3.11 8.83 14.39
N ALA A 74 2.98 9.49 15.53
CA ALA A 74 1.70 10.09 15.95
C ALA A 74 1.43 11.46 15.30
N THR A 75 2.39 12.02 14.56
CA THR A 75 2.29 13.34 13.93
C THR A 75 2.89 13.33 12.53
N ALA A 76 2.30 14.14 11.63
CA ALA A 76 2.82 14.43 10.29
C ALA A 76 2.52 15.90 9.92
N GLU A 77 3.03 16.34 8.77
CA GLU A 77 2.69 17.65 8.17
C GLU A 77 1.79 17.44 6.95
N SER A 78 0.90 18.39 6.66
CA SER A 78 0.02 18.34 5.50
C SER A 78 0.81 18.41 4.18
N GLY A 79 0.30 17.72 3.16
CA GLY A 79 0.91 17.64 1.83
C GLY A 79 1.01 16.21 1.31
N TYR A 80 1.61 16.07 0.11
CA TYR A 80 1.89 14.74 -0.44
C TYR A 80 2.86 13.99 0.45
N THR A 81 2.40 12.84 0.95
CA THR A 81 3.15 11.96 1.85
C THR A 81 3.16 10.55 1.28
N ARG A 82 4.33 9.95 1.19
CA ARG A 82 4.48 8.53 0.86
C ARG A 82 4.16 7.71 2.11
N LEU A 83 3.08 6.96 2.07
CA LEU A 83 2.59 6.09 3.13
C LEU A 83 3.08 4.68 2.83
N THR A 84 3.95 4.14 3.67
CA THR A 84 4.54 2.82 3.49
C THR A 84 4.05 1.89 4.60
N LEU A 85 3.33 0.83 4.24
CA LEU A 85 2.93 -0.23 5.16
C LEU A 85 3.96 -1.35 5.10
N ASP A 86 4.69 -1.55 6.19
CA ASP A 86 5.60 -2.68 6.42
C ASP A 86 4.86 -3.72 7.27
N ASN A 87 4.26 -4.70 6.58
CA ASN A 87 3.46 -5.72 7.22
C ASN A 87 4.37 -6.85 7.71
N GLN A 88 4.66 -6.86 9.01
CA GLN A 88 5.46 -7.88 9.70
C GLN A 88 4.60 -9.00 10.30
N GLY A 89 3.28 -8.92 10.14
CA GLY A 89 2.34 -9.96 10.52
C GLY A 89 2.25 -11.11 9.53
N GLY A 90 1.38 -12.07 9.79
CA GLY A 90 1.08 -13.22 8.91
C GLY A 90 -0.17 -13.01 8.05
N GLU A 91 -1.05 -12.11 8.46
CA GLU A 91 -2.30 -11.79 7.76
C GLU A 91 -2.14 -10.57 6.84
N ASP A 92 -3.06 -10.42 5.89
CA ASP A 92 -3.12 -9.21 5.06
C ASP A 92 -3.60 -8.03 5.90
N HIS A 93 -2.97 -6.86 5.71
CA HIS A 93 -3.39 -5.62 6.37
C HIS A 93 -3.53 -4.48 5.38
N HIS A 94 -4.39 -3.51 5.73
CA HIS A 94 -4.36 -2.20 5.13
C HIS A 94 -4.27 -1.12 6.23
N ALA A 95 -3.68 0.01 5.89
CA ALA A 95 -3.69 1.21 6.73
C ALA A 95 -4.62 2.24 6.06
N MET A 96 -5.92 2.20 6.37
CA MET A 96 -6.89 3.17 5.86
C MET A 96 -6.82 4.45 6.69
N PHE A 97 -6.47 5.57 6.07
CA PHE A 97 -6.39 6.89 6.68
C PHE A 97 -7.76 7.59 6.61
N PHE A 98 -8.48 7.64 7.71
CA PHE A 98 -9.77 8.31 7.81
C PHE A 98 -9.60 9.62 8.58
N ARG A 99 -9.72 10.76 7.87
CA ARG A 99 -9.70 12.09 8.48
C ARG A 99 -11.03 12.36 9.15
N LEU A 100 -10.99 12.60 10.45
CA LEU A 100 -12.16 12.94 11.25
C LEU A 100 -12.58 14.40 10.99
N ASN A 101 -13.88 14.67 11.04
CA ASN A 101 -14.37 16.06 11.16
C ASN A 101 -13.88 16.66 12.48
N ASP A 102 -13.74 17.97 12.54
CA ASP A 102 -13.10 18.67 13.67
C ASP A 102 -13.81 18.45 15.02
N ASP A 103 -15.09 18.12 15.01
CA ASP A 103 -15.94 17.83 16.17
C ASP A 103 -16.16 16.33 16.43
N THR A 104 -15.56 15.45 15.61
CA THR A 104 -15.66 13.99 15.76
C THR A 104 -14.58 13.49 16.70
N THR A 105 -15.00 12.78 17.75
CA THR A 105 -14.08 12.08 18.66
C THR A 105 -13.74 10.67 18.15
N GLU A 106 -12.63 10.10 18.66
CA GLU A 106 -12.26 8.71 18.41
C GLU A 106 -13.38 7.75 18.83
N ASP A 107 -14.01 7.96 19.99
CA ASP A 107 -15.13 7.12 20.48
C ASP A 107 -16.33 7.18 19.54
N GLN A 108 -16.67 8.35 18.99
CA GLN A 108 -17.77 8.50 18.02
C GLN A 108 -17.44 7.80 16.71
N PHE A 109 -16.21 7.96 16.22
CA PHE A 109 -15.73 7.26 15.03
C PHE A 109 -15.80 5.74 15.21
N MET A 110 -15.25 5.22 16.32
CA MET A 110 -15.29 3.78 16.60
C MET A 110 -16.71 3.25 16.74
N ALA A 111 -17.62 3.99 17.39
CA ALA A 111 -19.01 3.61 17.51
C ALA A 111 -19.70 3.54 16.13
N GLY A 112 -19.47 4.54 15.25
CA GLY A 112 -19.98 4.55 13.88
C GLY A 112 -19.43 3.39 13.04
N LEU A 113 -18.12 3.16 13.14
CA LEU A 113 -17.45 2.07 12.42
C LEU A 113 -17.98 0.69 12.84
N MET A 114 -18.14 0.45 14.15
CA MET A 114 -18.67 -0.81 14.69
C MET A 114 -20.17 -1.00 14.44
N ALA A 115 -20.91 0.06 14.14
CA ALA A 115 -22.29 -0.04 13.72
C ALA A 115 -22.46 -0.63 12.30
N GLY A 116 -21.38 -0.61 11.49
CA GLY A 116 -21.39 -1.13 10.11
C GLY A 116 -22.16 -0.29 9.10
N ASP A 117 -22.58 0.92 9.47
CA ASP A 117 -23.26 1.85 8.58
C ASP A 117 -22.23 2.78 7.92
N LEU A 118 -21.82 2.43 6.69
CA LEU A 118 -20.81 3.20 5.95
C LEU A 118 -21.30 4.61 5.60
N THR A 119 -22.60 4.83 5.43
CA THR A 119 -23.15 6.16 5.18
C THR A 119 -23.00 7.04 6.41
N ALA A 120 -23.39 6.53 7.58
CA ALA A 120 -23.21 7.23 8.85
C ALA A 120 -21.73 7.44 9.19
N LEU A 121 -20.84 6.51 8.79
CA LEU A 121 -19.40 6.68 8.95
C LEU A 121 -18.88 7.88 8.16
N LEU A 122 -19.35 8.07 6.91
CA LEU A 122 -18.94 9.20 6.08
C LEU A 122 -19.44 10.57 6.60
N ASP A 123 -20.48 10.59 7.43
CA ASP A 123 -20.90 11.80 8.15
C ASP A 123 -19.89 12.23 9.23
N LEU A 124 -19.03 11.32 9.68
CA LEU A 124 -18.00 11.57 10.71
C LEU A 124 -16.66 12.05 10.13
N GLY A 125 -16.48 11.97 8.83
CA GLY A 125 -15.23 12.34 8.17
C GLY A 125 -15.10 11.80 6.75
N ALA A 126 -13.86 11.68 6.28
CA ALA A 126 -13.58 11.16 4.94
C ALA A 126 -12.36 10.22 4.95
N SER A 127 -12.43 9.15 4.15
CA SER A 127 -11.29 8.27 3.93
C SER A 127 -10.41 8.79 2.80
N TYR A 128 -9.13 8.87 3.08
CA TYR A 128 -8.07 9.25 2.14
C TYR A 128 -7.40 8.02 1.48
N GLY A 129 -7.92 6.82 1.74
CA GLY A 129 -7.30 5.58 1.29
C GLY A 129 -6.08 5.20 2.12
N GLY A 130 -5.08 4.63 1.50
CA GLY A 130 -3.84 4.22 2.13
C GLY A 130 -3.31 2.88 1.58
N PRO A 131 -2.13 2.43 2.01
CA PRO A 131 -1.51 1.22 1.50
C PRO A 131 -2.18 -0.07 1.99
N MET A 132 -2.09 -1.12 1.16
CA MET A 132 -2.46 -2.49 1.48
C MET A 132 -1.25 -3.40 1.24
N ALA A 133 -0.98 -4.34 2.15
CA ALA A 133 0.15 -5.26 2.04
C ALA A 133 -0.21 -6.64 2.60
N SER A 134 0.21 -7.72 1.92
CA SER A 134 0.10 -9.07 2.46
C SER A 134 1.09 -9.33 3.58
N GLY A 135 0.83 -10.38 4.36
CA GLY A 135 1.70 -10.81 5.46
C GLY A 135 3.15 -10.98 5.02
N GLY A 136 4.08 -10.38 5.77
CA GLY A 136 5.52 -10.40 5.49
C GLY A 136 5.96 -9.55 4.29
N SER A 137 5.12 -8.65 3.78
CA SER A 137 5.43 -7.80 2.62
C SER A 137 5.33 -6.31 2.94
N GLN A 138 5.73 -5.48 1.98
CA GLN A 138 5.67 -4.03 2.07
C GLN A 138 4.99 -3.45 0.83
N ALA A 139 4.14 -2.45 1.03
CA ALA A 139 3.49 -1.72 -0.05
C ALA A 139 3.43 -0.22 0.26
N SER A 140 3.36 0.60 -0.77
CA SER A 140 3.34 2.05 -0.62
C SER A 140 2.33 2.70 -1.54
N VAL A 141 1.72 3.77 -1.01
CA VAL A 141 0.97 4.74 -1.79
C VAL A 141 1.44 6.15 -1.42
N THR A 142 1.34 7.09 -2.35
CA THR A 142 1.45 8.51 -2.01
C THR A 142 0.06 9.12 -2.03
N ALA A 143 -0.31 9.82 -0.96
CA ALA A 143 -1.58 10.53 -0.82
C ALA A 143 -1.33 11.96 -0.33
N PHE A 144 -2.24 12.87 -0.68
CA PHE A 144 -2.25 14.20 -0.08
C PHE A 144 -3.00 14.12 1.25
N LEU A 145 -2.33 14.46 2.34
CA LEU A 145 -2.93 14.55 3.67
C LEU A 145 -3.23 16.00 4.00
N ASP A 146 -4.50 16.34 4.17
CA ASP A 146 -4.92 17.62 4.73
C ASP A 146 -4.61 17.69 6.23
N ALA A 147 -4.45 18.90 6.76
CA ALA A 147 -4.32 19.08 8.21
C ALA A 147 -5.59 18.60 8.93
N GLY A 148 -5.43 17.95 10.07
CA GLY A 148 -6.53 17.40 10.87
C GLY A 148 -6.15 16.16 11.64
N THR A 149 -7.13 15.54 12.29
CA THR A 149 -6.98 14.31 13.05
C THR A 149 -7.40 13.13 12.18
N TYR A 150 -6.57 12.10 12.13
CA TYR A 150 -6.84 10.87 11.38
C TYR A 150 -6.92 9.67 12.32
N ALA A 151 -7.90 8.80 12.08
CA ALA A 151 -7.92 7.43 12.54
C ALA A 151 -7.34 6.55 11.43
N VAL A 152 -6.26 5.82 11.72
CA VAL A 152 -5.68 4.84 10.80
C VAL A 152 -6.12 3.46 11.25
N VAL A 153 -6.88 2.74 10.41
CA VAL A 153 -7.56 1.48 10.79
C VAL A 153 -7.35 0.39 9.76
N CYS A 154 -7.45 -0.88 10.20
CA CYS A 154 -7.56 -2.03 9.32
C CYS A 154 -8.97 -2.63 9.40
N LEU A 155 -9.69 -2.65 8.27
CA LEU A 155 -11.04 -3.21 8.15
C LEU A 155 -11.04 -4.63 7.58
N ILE A 156 -9.88 -5.17 7.18
CA ILE A 156 -9.76 -6.55 6.70
C ILE A 156 -10.24 -7.47 7.82
N PRO A 157 -11.14 -8.42 7.52
CA PRO A 157 -11.60 -9.38 8.51
C PRO A 157 -10.58 -10.51 8.71
N ASP A 158 -10.50 -11.00 9.94
CA ASP A 158 -9.81 -12.25 10.27
C ASP A 158 -10.55 -13.50 9.71
N GLU A 159 -10.02 -14.68 9.96
CA GLU A 159 -10.63 -15.96 9.54
C GLU A 159 -12.04 -16.19 10.13
N GLN A 160 -12.41 -15.50 11.20
CA GLN A 160 -13.73 -15.56 11.84
C GLN A 160 -14.69 -14.49 11.28
N GLY A 161 -14.22 -13.64 10.36
CA GLY A 161 -14.98 -12.55 9.78
C GLY A 161 -15.07 -11.29 10.67
N VAL A 162 -14.20 -11.18 11.67
CA VAL A 162 -14.14 -10.01 12.56
C VAL A 162 -13.11 -9.01 12.02
N PRO A 163 -13.49 -7.75 11.72
CA PRO A 163 -12.53 -6.76 11.25
C PRO A 163 -11.38 -6.53 12.26
N HIS A 164 -10.15 -6.40 11.78
CA HIS A 164 -8.96 -6.23 12.63
C HIS A 164 -9.06 -5.02 13.57
N VAL A 165 -9.74 -3.96 13.17
CA VAL A 165 -10.01 -2.80 14.03
C VAL A 165 -10.82 -3.19 15.29
N ALA A 166 -11.68 -4.20 15.22
CA ALA A 166 -12.41 -4.69 16.39
C ALA A 166 -11.50 -5.43 17.40
N HIS A 167 -10.33 -5.88 16.98
CA HIS A 167 -9.27 -6.39 17.82
C HIS A 167 -8.32 -5.30 18.34
N GLY A 168 -8.55 -4.03 17.94
CA GLY A 168 -7.76 -2.88 18.39
C GLY A 168 -6.77 -2.36 17.34
N MET A 169 -6.84 -2.81 16.08
CA MET A 169 -5.94 -2.35 15.01
C MET A 169 -6.29 -0.94 14.53
N LEU A 170 -5.95 0.03 15.38
CA LEU A 170 -6.20 1.46 15.21
C LEU A 170 -5.00 2.25 15.72
N ALA A 171 -4.63 3.32 15.01
CA ALA A 171 -3.70 4.35 15.48
C ALA A 171 -4.25 5.73 15.16
N MET A 172 -3.96 6.72 16.02
CA MET A 172 -4.31 8.11 15.79
C MET A 172 -3.12 8.88 15.23
N LEU A 173 -3.36 9.71 14.21
CA LEU A 173 -2.36 10.58 13.61
C LEU A 173 -2.86 12.02 13.62
N GLN A 174 -2.04 12.94 14.12
CA GLN A 174 -2.29 14.37 14.02
C GLN A 174 -1.48 14.95 12.87
N VAL A 175 -2.16 15.44 11.84
CA VAL A 175 -1.55 16.16 10.73
C VAL A 175 -1.67 17.67 10.98
N SER A 176 -0.53 18.35 11.12
CA SER A 176 -0.46 19.80 11.28
C SER A 176 -0.37 20.50 9.92
N GLU A 177 -0.75 21.79 9.87
CA GLU A 177 -0.44 22.61 8.71
C GLU A 177 1.06 22.54 8.42
N GLY A 178 1.43 22.22 7.20
CA GLY A 178 2.82 22.05 6.75
C GLY A 178 3.16 22.96 5.58
N ALA A 179 4.45 23.13 5.36
CA ALA A 179 4.99 23.83 4.21
C ALA A 179 5.50 22.83 3.15
N SER A 180 4.89 21.66 3.04
CA SER A 180 5.33 20.65 2.05
C SER A 180 5.30 21.29 0.65
N THR A 181 6.47 21.27 0.00
CA THR A 181 6.64 21.73 -1.39
C THR A 181 6.62 20.54 -2.37
N ALA A 182 6.30 19.33 -1.89
CA ALA A 182 6.17 18.16 -2.75
C ALA A 182 5.01 18.39 -3.74
N SER A 183 5.28 18.18 -5.02
CA SER A 183 4.27 18.18 -6.07
C SER A 183 3.62 16.82 -6.17
N ASP A 184 2.52 16.74 -6.91
CA ASP A 184 1.88 15.49 -7.30
C ASP A 184 2.93 14.52 -7.84
N PRO A 185 2.89 13.24 -7.44
CA PRO A 185 3.70 12.21 -8.09
C PRO A 185 3.40 12.12 -9.59
N VAL A 186 4.44 11.82 -10.38
CA VAL A 186 4.23 11.52 -11.78
C VAL A 186 3.66 10.11 -11.90
N ALA A 187 2.48 9.99 -12.50
CA ALA A 187 1.82 8.71 -12.71
C ALA A 187 2.12 8.14 -14.11
N ASP A 188 2.29 6.82 -14.19
CA ASP A 188 2.43 6.07 -15.44
C ASP A 188 1.06 5.77 -16.10
N GLY A 189 -0.02 5.84 -15.32
CA GLY A 189 -1.40 5.63 -15.75
C GLY A 189 -2.39 6.12 -14.71
N THR A 190 -3.64 6.29 -15.14
CA THR A 190 -4.75 6.73 -14.29
C THR A 190 -5.85 5.67 -14.31
N ILE A 191 -6.32 5.29 -13.11
CA ILE A 191 -7.44 4.39 -12.90
C ILE A 191 -8.49 5.15 -12.09
N THR A 192 -9.72 5.18 -12.59
CA THR A 192 -10.85 5.81 -11.89
C THR A 192 -11.78 4.72 -11.38
N LEU A 193 -11.98 4.69 -10.07
CA LEU A 193 -12.95 3.82 -9.43
C LEU A 193 -14.33 4.46 -9.60
N VAL A 194 -15.21 3.81 -10.33
CA VAL A 194 -16.61 4.22 -10.49
C VAL A 194 -17.52 3.10 -9.99
N GLU A 195 -18.85 3.35 -9.91
CA GLU A 195 -19.75 2.32 -9.45
C GLU A 195 -19.61 1.06 -10.31
N MET A 196 -19.12 0.00 -9.64
CA MET A 196 -18.91 -1.37 -10.13
C MET A 196 -17.90 -1.51 -11.27
N ALA A 197 -16.95 -0.54 -11.44
CA ALA A 197 -15.91 -0.64 -12.47
C ALA A 197 -14.58 0.06 -12.10
N PHE A 198 -13.51 -0.35 -12.79
CA PHE A 198 -12.17 0.24 -12.77
C PHE A 198 -11.88 0.86 -14.14
N ASP A 199 -12.31 2.11 -14.35
CA ASP A 199 -12.10 2.81 -15.61
C ASP A 199 -10.62 3.15 -15.81
N GLY A 200 -10.08 2.90 -17.01
CA GLY A 200 -8.68 3.16 -17.34
C GLY A 200 -7.72 2.03 -16.95
N LEU A 201 -8.20 0.93 -16.37
CA LEU A 201 -7.36 -0.23 -16.09
C LEU A 201 -6.84 -0.81 -17.43
N PRO A 202 -5.52 -0.95 -17.63
CA PRO A 202 -4.96 -1.58 -18.82
C PRO A 202 -5.30 -3.09 -18.84
N THR A 203 -5.41 -3.68 -20.03
CA THR A 203 -5.56 -5.13 -20.18
C THR A 203 -4.22 -5.87 -20.14
N GLU A 204 -3.13 -5.18 -20.48
CA GLU A 204 -1.77 -5.72 -20.47
C GLU A 204 -0.77 -4.59 -20.21
N VAL A 205 0.27 -4.89 -19.43
CA VAL A 205 1.42 -4.00 -19.19
C VAL A 205 2.72 -4.82 -19.23
N PRO A 206 3.85 -4.24 -19.65
CA PRO A 206 5.17 -4.86 -19.46
C PRO A 206 5.51 -5.08 -18.00
N ALA A 207 6.43 -6.02 -17.70
CA ALA A 207 7.00 -6.13 -16.36
C ALA A 207 7.80 -4.87 -16.02
N GLY A 208 7.67 -4.36 -14.79
CA GLY A 208 8.35 -3.13 -14.37
C GLY A 208 7.75 -2.49 -13.14
N THR A 209 8.28 -1.32 -12.79
CA THR A 209 7.75 -0.52 -11.68
C THR A 209 6.81 0.55 -12.24
N TYR A 210 5.65 0.69 -11.62
CA TYR A 210 4.61 1.65 -11.99
C TYR A 210 4.19 2.48 -10.79
N THR A 211 3.77 3.71 -11.07
CA THR A 211 2.98 4.54 -10.17
C THR A 211 1.64 4.81 -10.84
N TRP A 212 0.57 4.22 -10.33
CA TRP A 212 -0.79 4.44 -10.85
C TRP A 212 -1.53 5.48 -10.02
N GLN A 213 -2.04 6.52 -10.67
CA GLN A 213 -2.97 7.44 -10.04
C GLN A 213 -4.35 6.77 -9.97
N VAL A 214 -4.79 6.45 -8.76
CA VAL A 214 -6.09 5.82 -8.48
C VAL A 214 -6.98 6.83 -7.80
N THR A 215 -8.08 7.20 -8.44
CA THR A 215 -9.03 8.20 -7.92
C THR A 215 -10.40 7.58 -7.75
N ASN A 216 -11.06 7.79 -6.62
CA ASN A 216 -12.46 7.45 -6.47
C ASN A 216 -13.33 8.52 -7.15
N GLY A 217 -13.84 8.21 -8.35
CA GLY A 217 -14.77 9.05 -9.13
C GLY A 217 -16.24 8.68 -8.91
N GLY A 218 -16.53 7.69 -8.06
CA GLY A 218 -17.88 7.26 -7.71
C GLY A 218 -18.54 8.08 -6.60
N THR A 219 -19.63 7.58 -6.07
CA THR A 219 -20.43 8.22 -5.03
C THR A 219 -20.38 7.47 -3.69
N GLN A 220 -19.83 6.27 -3.68
CA GLN A 220 -19.63 5.43 -2.50
C GLN A 220 -18.12 5.30 -2.18
N LEU A 221 -17.79 4.64 -1.06
CA LEU A 221 -16.42 4.19 -0.81
C LEU A 221 -16.03 3.13 -1.85
N HIS A 222 -14.84 3.28 -2.42
CA HIS A 222 -14.25 2.27 -3.29
C HIS A 222 -12.80 2.01 -2.91
N GLU A 223 -12.35 0.78 -3.12
CA GLU A 223 -10.96 0.38 -2.98
C GLU A 223 -10.44 -0.27 -4.26
N MET A 224 -9.13 -0.37 -4.38
CA MET A 224 -8.48 -1.17 -5.40
C MET A 224 -7.52 -2.15 -4.72
N ALA A 225 -7.99 -3.33 -4.39
CA ALA A 225 -7.12 -4.42 -3.96
C ALA A 225 -6.50 -5.11 -5.19
N LEU A 226 -5.19 -5.28 -5.19
CA LEU A 226 -4.43 -5.86 -6.28
C LEU A 226 -3.92 -7.24 -5.91
N LEU A 227 -4.38 -8.26 -6.63
CA LEU A 227 -4.08 -9.67 -6.42
C LEU A 227 -3.22 -10.21 -7.56
N GLN A 228 -2.05 -10.75 -7.27
CA GLN A 228 -1.27 -11.53 -8.24
C GLN A 228 -1.68 -12.99 -8.15
N LEU A 229 -2.04 -13.60 -9.28
CA LEU A 229 -2.45 -15.00 -9.32
C LEU A 229 -1.25 -15.94 -9.29
N VAL A 230 -1.43 -17.08 -8.63
CA VAL A 230 -0.45 -18.17 -8.66
C VAL A 230 -0.32 -18.68 -10.11
N PRO A 231 0.90 -18.94 -10.62
CA PRO A 231 1.09 -19.39 -12.00
C PRO A 231 0.22 -20.60 -12.37
N GLY A 232 -0.52 -20.44 -13.47
CA GLY A 232 -1.44 -21.47 -13.98
C GLY A 232 -2.87 -21.37 -13.45
N VAL A 233 -3.17 -20.43 -12.57
CA VAL A 233 -4.55 -20.11 -12.14
C VAL A 233 -5.16 -19.14 -13.13
N PRO A 234 -6.28 -19.46 -13.80
CA PRO A 234 -6.94 -18.55 -14.74
C PRO A 234 -7.64 -17.41 -14.01
N ALA A 235 -7.48 -16.17 -14.49
CA ALA A 235 -8.13 -14.99 -13.90
C ALA A 235 -9.67 -15.12 -13.88
N ASP A 236 -10.25 -15.63 -14.97
CA ASP A 236 -11.70 -15.86 -15.06
C ASP A 236 -12.25 -16.79 -13.98
N ALA A 237 -11.47 -17.80 -13.56
CA ALA A 237 -11.87 -18.72 -12.50
C ALA A 237 -11.87 -18.02 -11.13
N VAL A 238 -10.88 -17.16 -10.86
CA VAL A 238 -10.81 -16.37 -9.62
C VAL A 238 -11.94 -15.34 -9.58
N ILE A 239 -12.16 -14.62 -10.68
CA ILE A 239 -13.27 -13.66 -10.81
C ILE A 239 -14.60 -14.36 -10.60
N ALA A 240 -14.84 -15.52 -11.23
CA ALA A 240 -16.06 -16.30 -11.03
C ALA A 240 -16.26 -16.72 -9.56
N GLY A 241 -15.18 -17.12 -8.87
CA GLY A 241 -15.23 -17.44 -7.44
C GLY A 241 -15.59 -16.24 -6.56
N ILE A 242 -14.97 -15.07 -6.82
CA ILE A 242 -15.25 -13.83 -6.08
C ILE A 242 -16.68 -13.37 -6.29
N THR A 243 -17.18 -13.38 -7.54
CA THR A 243 -18.52 -12.88 -7.88
C THR A 243 -19.64 -13.82 -7.46
N ALA A 244 -19.37 -15.12 -7.33
CA ALA A 244 -20.37 -16.11 -6.92
C ALA A 244 -20.74 -16.01 -5.43
N GLY A 245 -19.90 -15.38 -4.61
CA GLY A 245 -20.12 -15.21 -3.17
C GLY A 245 -20.00 -16.51 -2.35
N PRO A 246 -20.14 -16.44 -1.03
CA PRO A 246 -19.90 -17.56 -0.13
C PRO A 246 -20.89 -18.74 -0.31
N GLU A 247 -22.09 -18.52 -0.81
CA GLU A 247 -23.05 -19.61 -1.06
C GLU A 247 -22.66 -20.52 -2.22
N ALA A 248 -21.94 -19.97 -3.23
CA ALA A 248 -21.49 -20.77 -4.36
C ALA A 248 -20.24 -21.60 -4.03
N ALA A 249 -19.46 -21.21 -3.04
CA ALA A 249 -18.30 -21.98 -2.55
C ALA A 249 -18.72 -23.35 -1.97
N ALA A 250 -20.01 -23.54 -1.62
CA ALA A 250 -20.56 -24.82 -1.22
C ALA A 250 -20.82 -25.78 -2.39
N SER A 251 -20.62 -25.36 -3.66
CA SER A 251 -20.83 -26.21 -4.83
C SER A 251 -19.48 -26.85 -5.27
N PRO A 252 -19.42 -28.19 -5.51
CA PRO A 252 -18.17 -28.87 -5.83
C PRO A 252 -17.54 -28.48 -7.19
N ALA A 253 -18.12 -27.55 -7.93
CA ALA A 253 -17.63 -27.02 -9.19
C ALA A 253 -17.05 -25.58 -9.09
N ALA A 254 -17.15 -24.94 -7.93
CA ALA A 254 -16.60 -23.60 -7.73
C ALA A 254 -15.11 -23.67 -7.39
N VAL A 255 -14.31 -22.81 -8.02
CA VAL A 255 -12.92 -22.57 -7.57
C VAL A 255 -13.04 -21.98 -6.15
N PRO A 256 -12.33 -22.52 -5.15
CA PRO A 256 -12.48 -22.06 -3.78
C PRO A 256 -11.93 -20.62 -3.67
N ALA A 257 -12.82 -19.63 -3.71
CA ALA A 257 -12.57 -18.37 -3.08
C ALA A 257 -12.54 -18.64 -1.56
N ALA A 258 -11.58 -18.07 -0.87
CA ALA A 258 -11.36 -18.08 0.57
C ALA A 258 -12.55 -18.58 1.44
N SER A 259 -12.86 -19.86 1.35
CA SER A 259 -13.76 -20.56 2.27
C SER A 259 -12.89 -21.27 3.31
N PRO A 260 -13.22 -21.23 4.60
CA PRO A 260 -12.41 -21.85 5.66
C PRO A 260 -12.23 -23.37 5.51
N GLU A 261 -12.86 -24.03 4.54
CA GLU A 261 -12.74 -25.46 4.27
C GLU A 261 -11.89 -25.82 3.03
N ALA A 262 -11.35 -24.80 2.29
CA ALA A 262 -10.41 -25.07 1.20
C ALA A 262 -9.02 -25.38 1.78
N SER A 263 -8.67 -26.65 1.86
CA SER A 263 -7.38 -27.12 2.38
C SER A 263 -6.24 -26.82 1.39
N GLY A 264 -5.84 -25.56 1.26
CA GLY A 264 -4.72 -25.12 0.42
C GLY A 264 -4.49 -23.60 0.54
N PRO A 265 -3.30 -23.11 0.17
CA PRO A 265 -3.05 -21.67 0.12
C PRO A 265 -3.98 -21.02 -0.91
N PRO A 266 -4.35 -19.72 -0.74
CA PRO A 266 -5.17 -19.00 -1.69
C PRO A 266 -4.53 -19.02 -3.09
N PRO A 267 -5.33 -18.99 -4.17
CA PRO A 267 -4.82 -19.03 -5.55
C PRO A 267 -4.17 -17.68 -5.99
N PHE A 268 -4.00 -16.75 -5.08
CA PHE A 268 -3.42 -15.43 -5.30
C PHE A 268 -2.66 -14.94 -4.06
N VAL A 269 -1.87 -13.91 -4.26
CA VAL A 269 -1.19 -13.14 -3.22
C VAL A 269 -1.65 -11.68 -3.34
N SER A 270 -2.10 -11.08 -2.25
CA SER A 270 -2.36 -9.64 -2.21
C SER A 270 -1.04 -8.89 -2.28
N LEU A 271 -0.85 -7.99 -3.24
CA LEU A 271 0.45 -7.33 -3.45
C LEU A 271 0.50 -5.90 -2.96
N ALA A 272 -0.53 -5.14 -3.30
CA ALA A 272 -0.59 -3.70 -3.13
C ALA A 272 -2.04 -3.25 -3.30
N GLY A 273 -2.27 -1.95 -3.24
CA GLY A 273 -3.57 -1.38 -3.55
C GLY A 273 -3.79 -0.07 -2.84
N ALA A 274 -4.97 0.49 -3.07
CA ALA A 274 -5.51 1.62 -2.32
C ALA A 274 -6.65 1.11 -1.43
N ALA A 275 -6.50 1.24 -0.12
CA ALA A 275 -7.55 0.98 0.87
C ALA A 275 -8.79 1.83 0.57
N PRO A 276 -9.97 1.54 1.15
CA PRO A 276 -11.21 2.26 0.82
C PRO A 276 -11.05 3.78 0.86
N MET A 277 -11.42 4.44 -0.25
CA MET A 277 -11.34 5.89 -0.45
C MET A 277 -12.72 6.51 -0.54
N SER A 278 -12.92 7.66 0.07
CA SER A 278 -14.10 8.51 -0.14
C SER A 278 -14.16 9.08 -1.56
N PRO A 279 -15.35 9.45 -2.06
CA PRO A 279 -15.50 10.16 -3.33
C PRO A 279 -14.53 11.34 -3.46
N GLY A 280 -13.80 11.40 -4.58
CA GLY A 280 -12.81 12.44 -4.89
C GLY A 280 -11.41 12.18 -4.32
N ALA A 281 -11.22 11.24 -3.40
CA ALA A 281 -9.90 10.91 -2.89
C ALA A 281 -9.02 10.24 -3.95
N THR A 282 -7.72 10.51 -3.89
CA THR A 282 -6.72 10.02 -4.85
C THR A 282 -5.52 9.43 -4.12
N ASN A 283 -5.10 8.23 -4.53
CA ASN A 283 -3.85 7.62 -4.13
C ASN A 283 -2.97 7.35 -5.36
N TYR A 284 -1.67 7.53 -5.22
CA TYR A 284 -0.67 7.11 -6.19
C TYR A 284 -0.09 5.77 -5.71
N VAL A 285 -0.55 4.68 -6.32
CA VAL A 285 -0.23 3.30 -5.92
C VAL A 285 1.06 2.87 -6.60
N GLU A 286 2.05 2.48 -5.80
CA GLU A 286 3.30 1.92 -6.31
C GLU A 286 3.14 0.42 -6.53
N LEU A 287 3.50 -0.06 -7.73
CA LEU A 287 3.44 -1.46 -8.12
C LEU A 287 4.75 -1.90 -8.74
N ASN A 288 5.36 -2.94 -8.20
CA ASN A 288 6.43 -3.68 -8.86
C ASN A 288 5.83 -4.89 -9.60
N ALA A 289 5.37 -4.66 -10.83
CA ALA A 289 4.67 -5.64 -11.65
C ALA A 289 5.62 -6.73 -12.14
N GLN A 290 5.42 -7.95 -11.67
CA GLN A 290 6.12 -9.16 -12.14
C GLN A 290 5.28 -9.87 -13.21
N PRO A 291 5.88 -10.60 -14.16
CA PRO A 291 5.12 -11.36 -15.16
C PRO A 291 4.07 -12.28 -14.51
N GLY A 292 2.85 -12.27 -15.04
CA GLY A 292 1.75 -13.09 -14.56
C GLY A 292 0.37 -12.45 -14.76
N GLU A 293 -0.66 -13.15 -14.28
CA GLU A 293 -2.05 -12.70 -14.28
C GLU A 293 -2.35 -11.95 -12.98
N TYR A 294 -3.12 -10.89 -13.09
CA TYR A 294 -3.53 -10.03 -11.97
C TYR A 294 -5.04 -9.82 -11.97
N VAL A 295 -5.60 -9.70 -10.79
CA VAL A 295 -6.99 -9.30 -10.57
C VAL A 295 -7.02 -8.05 -9.70
N VAL A 296 -7.84 -7.08 -10.06
CA VAL A 296 -8.21 -5.93 -9.22
C VAL A 296 -9.63 -6.12 -8.74
N VAL A 297 -9.89 -5.79 -7.47
CA VAL A 297 -11.17 -6.07 -6.83
C VAL A 297 -11.50 -5.01 -5.78
N CYS A 298 -12.80 -4.72 -5.61
CA CYS A 298 -13.33 -3.89 -4.53
C CYS A 298 -14.24 -4.75 -3.64
N PHE A 299 -13.85 -4.96 -2.38
CA PHE A 299 -14.63 -5.71 -1.40
C PHE A 299 -15.54 -4.81 -0.54
N VAL A 300 -15.49 -3.48 -0.74
CA VAL A 300 -16.35 -2.55 0.01
C VAL A 300 -17.81 -2.94 -0.17
N PRO A 301 -18.59 -3.03 0.92
CA PRO A 301 -20.02 -3.27 0.82
C PRO A 301 -20.76 -2.08 0.19
N ASP A 302 -21.68 -2.37 -0.72
CA ASP A 302 -22.61 -1.40 -1.27
C ASP A 302 -23.55 -0.87 -0.19
N THR A 303 -23.76 0.43 -0.15
CA THR A 303 -24.51 1.11 0.91
C THR A 303 -26.01 0.79 0.92
N GLU A 304 -26.60 0.31 -0.19
CA GLU A 304 -28.03 -0.01 -0.29
C GLU A 304 -28.29 -1.49 -0.01
N THR A 305 -27.41 -2.38 -0.52
CA THR A 305 -27.64 -3.82 -0.49
C THR A 305 -26.80 -4.55 0.55
N GLY A 306 -25.68 -3.95 1.00
CA GLY A 306 -24.69 -4.58 1.86
C GLY A 306 -23.83 -5.64 1.14
N MET A 307 -24.03 -5.86 -0.16
CA MET A 307 -23.21 -6.79 -0.92
C MET A 307 -21.85 -6.17 -1.27
N PRO A 308 -20.74 -6.92 -1.21
CA PRO A 308 -19.46 -6.46 -1.73
C PRO A 308 -19.55 -6.01 -3.18
N HIS A 309 -18.95 -4.88 -3.54
CA HIS A 309 -18.93 -4.37 -4.91
C HIS A 309 -18.38 -5.39 -5.92
N ALA A 310 -17.45 -6.24 -5.49
CA ALA A 310 -16.95 -7.36 -6.27
C ALA A 310 -18.06 -8.31 -6.77
N MET A 311 -19.03 -8.61 -5.90
CA MET A 311 -20.18 -9.45 -6.26
C MET A 311 -21.18 -8.73 -7.18
N MET A 312 -21.10 -7.40 -7.27
CA MET A 312 -21.88 -6.58 -8.18
C MET A 312 -21.14 -6.28 -9.49
N GLY A 313 -19.91 -6.83 -9.65
CA GLY A 313 -19.13 -6.73 -10.88
C GLY A 313 -17.87 -5.86 -10.78
N MET A 314 -17.59 -5.24 -9.62
CA MET A 314 -16.37 -4.43 -9.45
C MET A 314 -15.13 -5.32 -9.25
N VAL A 315 -14.81 -6.05 -10.30
CA VAL A 315 -13.65 -6.93 -10.42
C VAL A 315 -13.20 -6.97 -11.87
N ALA A 316 -11.89 -6.92 -12.11
CA ALA A 316 -11.30 -6.97 -13.45
C ALA A 316 -9.92 -7.65 -13.41
N SER A 317 -9.38 -8.01 -14.57
CA SER A 317 -8.05 -8.60 -14.68
C SER A 317 -7.18 -7.90 -15.71
N PHE A 318 -5.87 -8.03 -15.54
CA PHE A 318 -4.88 -7.64 -16.53
C PHE A 318 -3.69 -8.59 -16.50
N THR A 319 -2.89 -8.58 -17.56
CA THR A 319 -1.69 -9.43 -17.69
C THR A 319 -0.44 -8.56 -17.60
N VAL A 320 0.58 -9.05 -16.94
CA VAL A 320 1.95 -8.50 -16.99
C VAL A 320 2.81 -9.44 -17.83
N ALA A 321 3.38 -8.91 -18.94
CA ALA A 321 4.15 -9.68 -19.91
C ALA A 321 5.67 -9.45 -19.80
#